data_41a96f7493dc3117d786bf73450071fc
#
_entry.id   41a96f7493dc3117d786bf73450071fc
#
_cell.length_a   1.000
_cell.length_b   1.000
_cell.length_c   1.000
_cell.angle_alpha   90.00
_cell.angle_beta   90.00
_cell.angle_gamma   90.00
#
_symmetry.space_group_name_H-M   'P 1'
#
loop_
_entity.id
_entity.type
_entity.pdbx_description
1 polymer ?
#
loop_
_entity_poly.entity_id
_entity_poly.type
_entity_poly.pdbx_seq_one_letter_code
_entity_poly.pdbx_strand_id
1 'polypeptide(L)'
;MHIWLIALILLICAPAYSQQQPPIIVFDSAPDPLKLPDNLYFGEVSGIAVNSNRHIFILSRGNTNGPAYAAAAAQLLEFDADGNYLREIGHGLYAWSFAHMVKVDRHDNIWVTDKGSDMVIKFTPAGRVDMVFGRKQEASDEETGPLKHPKPPLAAEPGRFRQVTDVAFDSSDNTYISDGYINSRIAKVDKYGNWLKSWGDRGNGPGQFSTPHAIAVDAKDNVYVADRGNHRIQVFDSEGNFLRQMTIDVPVPANAKPAIGNIPSEAQLAAGTFVSGSPWTVCITPGLNQVMYTADAWPGRIYKLTLDGQILGVLGESGKQLKQFGWVHEIACPSENVLWVGELLNWRAQKLVLHP
;
A
#
# COMPACT_ATOMS: atom_id res chain seq x y z
N MET A 1 24.10 -61.17 26.01
CA MET A 1 24.62 -59.95 26.62
C MET A 1 24.25 -58.81 25.67
N HIS A 2 23.14 -58.12 25.91
CA HIS A 2 22.62 -57.05 25.04
C HIS A 2 22.98 -55.73 25.69
N ILE A 3 23.83 -54.95 25.01
CA ILE A 3 24.24 -53.61 25.45
C ILE A 3 23.23 -52.62 24.84
N TRP A 4 22.46 -51.96 25.70
CA TRP A 4 21.60 -50.85 25.31
C TRP A 4 22.40 -49.57 25.33
N LEU A 5 22.60 -48.94 24.16
CA LEU A 5 23.11 -47.58 24.05
C LEU A 5 21.98 -46.59 24.31
N ILE A 6 22.06 -45.89 25.43
CA ILE A 6 21.17 -44.74 25.73
C ILE A 6 21.77 -43.51 25.02
N ALA A 7 21.10 -43.03 23.98
CA ALA A 7 21.44 -41.76 23.34
C ALA A 7 20.89 -40.62 24.20
N LEU A 8 21.77 -39.84 24.80
CA LEU A 8 21.45 -38.64 25.55
C LEU A 8 21.18 -37.50 24.53
N ILE A 9 19.92 -37.12 24.32
CA ILE A 9 19.55 -35.96 23.51
C ILE A 9 19.74 -34.72 24.39
N LEU A 10 20.81 -33.97 24.13
CA LEU A 10 21.00 -32.62 24.67
C LEU A 10 20.02 -31.67 23.99
N LEU A 11 18.94 -31.29 24.66
CA LEU A 11 18.13 -30.17 24.28
C LEU A 11 18.98 -28.89 24.48
N ILE A 12 19.50 -28.33 23.38
CA ILE A 12 20.07 -27.00 23.38
C ILE A 12 18.86 -26.03 23.39
N CYS A 13 18.52 -25.52 24.59
CA CYS A 13 17.68 -24.34 24.70
C CYS A 13 18.42 -23.15 24.06
N ALA A 14 18.05 -22.79 22.84
CA ALA A 14 18.44 -21.51 22.28
C ALA A 14 17.88 -20.42 23.20
N PRO A 15 18.67 -19.40 23.60
CA PRO A 15 18.13 -18.28 24.36
C PRO A 15 17.03 -17.60 23.54
N ALA A 16 15.84 -17.49 24.10
CA ALA A 16 14.80 -16.63 23.55
C ALA A 16 15.37 -15.20 23.61
N TYR A 17 15.83 -14.69 22.48
CA TYR A 17 16.12 -13.27 22.34
C TYR A 17 14.81 -12.54 22.58
N SER A 18 14.68 -11.90 23.74
CA SER A 18 13.66 -10.88 23.97
C SER A 18 13.79 -9.89 22.82
N GLN A 19 12.79 -9.79 21.95
CA GLN A 19 12.80 -8.79 20.89
C GLN A 19 12.90 -7.43 21.56
N GLN A 20 14.06 -6.79 21.39
CA GLN A 20 14.30 -5.46 21.91
C GLN A 20 13.34 -4.53 21.21
N GLN A 21 12.61 -3.70 21.96
CA GLN A 21 11.72 -2.70 21.39
C GLN A 21 12.50 -1.86 20.36
N PRO A 22 12.02 -1.73 19.13
CA PRO A 22 12.74 -0.94 18.13
C PRO A 22 12.80 0.54 18.56
N PRO A 23 13.82 1.28 18.13
CA PRO A 23 13.95 2.70 18.43
C PRO A 23 12.68 3.47 18.04
N ILE A 24 12.28 4.43 18.85
CA ILE A 24 11.24 5.39 18.50
C ILE A 24 11.87 6.50 17.67
N ILE A 25 11.40 6.69 16.45
CA ILE A 25 11.86 7.76 15.57
C ILE A 25 11.16 9.06 15.98
N VAL A 26 11.95 10.08 16.32
CA VAL A 26 11.45 11.43 16.58
C VAL A 26 11.14 12.09 15.23
N PHE A 27 9.99 12.77 15.14
CA PHE A 27 9.59 13.43 13.90
C PHE A 27 8.69 14.63 14.19
N ASP A 28 8.60 15.53 13.22
CA ASP A 28 7.62 16.60 13.19
C ASP A 28 6.55 16.34 12.14
N SER A 29 5.33 16.76 12.43
CA SER A 29 4.23 16.80 11.49
C SER A 29 3.89 18.25 11.19
N ALA A 30 3.98 18.65 9.93
CA ALA A 30 3.62 20.01 9.52
C ALA A 30 2.11 20.23 9.69
N PRO A 31 1.69 21.32 10.34
CA PRO A 31 0.28 21.70 10.37
C PRO A 31 -0.14 22.17 8.96
N ASP A 32 -1.33 21.72 8.51
CA ASP A 32 -1.97 22.14 7.26
C ASP A 32 -1.01 22.22 6.05
N PRO A 33 -0.31 21.11 5.70
CA PRO A 33 0.73 21.15 4.70
C PRO A 33 0.19 21.36 3.27
N LEU A 34 -1.12 21.26 3.07
CA LEU A 34 -1.81 21.43 1.79
C LEU A 34 -2.93 22.45 1.92
N LYS A 35 -2.94 23.44 1.03
CA LYS A 35 -3.91 24.56 1.03
C LYS A 35 -5.00 24.28 0.00
N LEU A 36 -6.15 23.86 0.47
CA LEU A 36 -7.34 23.64 -0.36
C LEU A 36 -8.06 24.95 -0.66
N PRO A 37 -8.71 25.10 -1.83
CA PRO A 37 -9.71 26.14 -2.05
C PRO A 37 -10.89 26.02 -1.08
N ASP A 38 -11.56 27.13 -0.79
CA ASP A 38 -12.64 27.22 0.21
C ASP A 38 -13.81 26.25 -0.01
N ASN A 39 -14.01 25.78 -1.23
CA ASN A 39 -15.11 24.88 -1.61
C ASN A 39 -14.66 23.43 -1.79
N LEU A 40 -13.41 23.09 -1.45
CA LEU A 40 -12.85 21.77 -1.63
C LEU A 40 -12.44 21.17 -0.28
N TYR A 41 -12.81 19.92 -0.04
CA TYR A 41 -12.50 19.20 1.19
C TYR A 41 -12.02 17.80 0.85
N PHE A 42 -11.08 17.29 1.63
CA PHE A 42 -10.73 15.87 1.56
C PHE A 42 -11.85 15.01 2.15
N GLY A 43 -12.07 13.86 1.54
CA GLY A 43 -12.67 12.70 2.19
C GLY A 43 -11.57 11.73 2.63
N GLU A 44 -11.81 10.44 2.54
CA GLU A 44 -10.76 9.42 2.75
C GLU A 44 -9.61 9.67 1.77
N VAL A 45 -8.43 10.01 2.29
CA VAL A 45 -7.21 10.14 1.48
C VAL A 45 -6.63 8.76 1.28
N SER A 46 -7.00 8.14 0.17
CA SER A 46 -6.61 6.77 -0.15
C SER A 46 -5.23 6.67 -0.79
N GLY A 47 -4.79 7.75 -1.46
CA GLY A 47 -3.52 7.77 -2.16
C GLY A 47 -2.75 9.08 -1.99
N ILE A 48 -1.43 8.98 -1.98
CA ILE A 48 -0.52 10.12 -1.95
C ILE A 48 0.78 9.79 -2.69
N ALA A 49 1.19 10.68 -3.59
CA ALA A 49 2.44 10.56 -4.34
C ALA A 49 3.15 11.90 -4.48
N VAL A 50 4.44 11.85 -4.77
CA VAL A 50 5.28 13.05 -5.00
C VAL A 50 6.09 12.83 -6.27
N ASN A 51 6.10 13.82 -7.17
CA ASN A 51 6.86 13.77 -8.41
C ASN A 51 8.26 14.39 -8.28
N SER A 52 9.02 14.40 -9.39
CA SER A 52 10.39 14.95 -9.45
C SER A 52 10.46 16.46 -9.14
N ASN A 53 9.40 17.21 -9.43
CA ASN A 53 9.26 18.63 -9.11
C ASN A 53 8.78 18.88 -7.67
N ARG A 54 8.62 17.82 -6.88
CA ARG A 54 8.08 17.83 -5.51
C ARG A 54 6.60 18.25 -5.45
N HIS A 55 5.86 18.17 -6.55
CA HIS A 55 4.42 18.32 -6.52
C HIS A 55 3.80 17.12 -5.79
N ILE A 56 2.76 17.38 -5.04
CA ILE A 56 2.06 16.38 -4.25
C ILE A 56 0.74 16.04 -4.95
N PHE A 57 0.50 14.75 -5.15
CA PHE A 57 -0.75 14.23 -5.68
C PHE A 57 -1.54 13.56 -4.57
N ILE A 58 -2.79 13.97 -4.40
CA ILE A 58 -3.71 13.42 -3.41
C ILE A 58 -4.86 12.73 -4.15
N LEU A 59 -5.06 11.46 -3.85
CA LEU A 59 -6.24 10.73 -4.29
C LEU A 59 -7.22 10.66 -3.13
N SER A 60 -8.32 11.40 -3.26
CA SER A 60 -9.39 11.47 -2.25
C SER A 60 -10.64 10.77 -2.76
N ARG A 61 -11.30 10.01 -1.89
CA ARG A 61 -12.61 9.40 -2.21
C ARG A 61 -13.78 10.38 -2.08
N GLY A 62 -13.50 11.68 -1.92
CA GLY A 62 -14.53 12.67 -1.67
C GLY A 62 -15.15 12.56 -0.28
N ASN A 63 -16.31 13.13 -0.06
CA ASN A 63 -17.01 13.16 1.23
C ASN A 63 -17.78 11.87 1.51
N THR A 64 -17.17 10.70 1.28
CA THR A 64 -17.85 9.41 1.49
C THR A 64 -17.29 8.70 2.70
N ASN A 65 -18.16 8.21 3.56
CA ASN A 65 -17.83 7.31 4.66
C ASN A 65 -17.88 5.86 4.17
N GLY A 66 -16.80 5.40 3.55
CA GLY A 66 -16.69 4.04 3.04
C GLY A 66 -16.94 3.94 1.53
N PRO A 67 -17.04 2.72 0.99
CA PRO A 67 -17.02 2.50 -0.44
C PRO A 67 -18.25 3.10 -1.14
N ALA A 68 -18.02 4.19 -1.85
CA ALA A 68 -19.00 4.78 -2.75
C ALA A 68 -18.85 4.20 -4.15
N TYR A 69 -19.11 2.90 -4.29
CA TYR A 69 -19.05 2.23 -5.57
C TYR A 69 -19.94 2.93 -6.61
N ALA A 70 -19.42 3.07 -7.83
CA ALA A 70 -20.03 3.79 -8.94
C ALA A 70 -20.25 5.31 -8.71
N ALA A 71 -19.61 5.88 -7.69
CA ALA A 71 -19.68 7.32 -7.45
C ALA A 71 -18.52 8.05 -8.11
N ALA A 72 -18.80 9.19 -8.75
CA ALA A 72 -17.80 10.09 -9.33
C ALA A 72 -17.22 11.08 -8.31
N ALA A 73 -17.30 10.77 -7.01
CA ALA A 73 -16.82 11.65 -5.94
C ALA A 73 -15.31 11.60 -5.73
N ALA A 74 -14.61 10.62 -6.32
CA ALA A 74 -13.16 10.52 -6.23
C ALA A 74 -12.50 11.67 -6.98
N GLN A 75 -11.47 12.24 -6.37
CA GLN A 75 -10.72 13.38 -6.89
C GLN A 75 -9.22 13.09 -6.84
N LEU A 76 -8.53 13.33 -7.94
CA LEU A 76 -7.08 13.36 -8.02
C LEU A 76 -6.63 14.82 -8.06
N LEU A 77 -6.06 15.29 -6.97
CA LEU A 77 -5.71 16.68 -6.76
C LEU A 77 -4.18 16.85 -6.82
N GLU A 78 -3.71 17.88 -7.51
CA GLU A 78 -2.30 18.24 -7.59
C GLU A 78 -2.03 19.53 -6.82
N PHE A 79 -0.95 19.52 -6.03
CA PHE A 79 -0.43 20.66 -5.28
C PHE A 79 1.03 20.88 -5.66
N ASP A 80 1.48 22.15 -5.60
CA ASP A 80 2.90 22.47 -5.77
C ASP A 80 3.76 22.04 -4.55
N ALA A 81 5.07 22.26 -4.64
CA ALA A 81 6.02 21.92 -3.58
C ALA A 81 5.78 22.65 -2.24
N ASP A 82 5.08 23.79 -2.28
CA ASP A 82 4.71 24.62 -1.13
C ASP A 82 3.30 24.31 -0.60
N GLY A 83 2.65 23.31 -1.20
CA GLY A 83 1.33 22.84 -0.82
C GLY A 83 0.16 23.67 -1.35
N ASN A 84 0.38 24.56 -2.31
CA ASN A 84 -0.71 25.32 -2.92
C ASN A 84 -1.42 24.43 -3.95
N TYR A 85 -2.75 24.46 -3.96
CA TYR A 85 -3.56 23.73 -4.93
C TYR A 85 -3.30 24.25 -6.36
N LEU A 86 -3.09 23.32 -7.29
CA LEU A 86 -2.90 23.64 -8.70
C LEU A 86 -4.10 23.26 -9.55
N ARG A 87 -4.58 22.03 -9.45
CA ARG A 87 -5.67 21.51 -10.28
C ARG A 87 -6.23 20.19 -9.79
N GLU A 88 -7.38 19.83 -10.34
CA GLU A 88 -7.92 18.47 -10.31
C GLU A 88 -7.64 17.79 -11.66
N ILE A 89 -7.24 16.51 -11.62
CA ILE A 89 -6.95 15.69 -12.79
C ILE A 89 -8.05 14.66 -12.95
N GLY A 90 -8.58 14.52 -14.18
CA GLY A 90 -9.56 13.48 -14.48
C GLY A 90 -10.93 13.72 -13.83
N HIS A 91 -11.35 14.98 -13.66
CA HIS A 91 -12.67 15.29 -13.15
C HIS A 91 -13.77 14.57 -13.92
N GLY A 92 -14.65 13.87 -13.20
CA GLY A 92 -15.80 13.18 -13.78
C GLY A 92 -15.46 11.97 -14.66
N LEU A 93 -14.24 11.42 -14.60
CA LEU A 93 -13.89 10.24 -15.39
C LEU A 93 -14.79 9.05 -15.04
N TYR A 94 -15.18 8.32 -16.08
CA TYR A 94 -15.92 7.05 -15.95
C TYR A 94 -15.18 6.01 -15.09
N ALA A 95 -13.84 6.07 -15.05
CA ALA A 95 -13.02 5.17 -14.25
C ALA A 95 -13.20 5.32 -12.73
N TRP A 96 -13.66 6.49 -12.26
CA TRP A 96 -13.86 6.69 -10.83
C TRP A 96 -15.02 5.86 -10.29
N SER A 97 -14.74 5.04 -9.28
CA SER A 97 -15.73 4.22 -8.59
C SER A 97 -15.34 4.00 -7.13
N PHE A 98 -14.13 3.48 -6.86
CA PHE A 98 -13.57 3.35 -5.53
C PHE A 98 -12.05 3.50 -5.61
N ALA A 99 -11.62 4.77 -5.69
CA ALA A 99 -10.21 5.13 -5.81
C ALA A 99 -9.35 4.49 -4.72
N HIS A 100 -8.20 3.90 -5.09
CA HIS A 100 -7.42 3.11 -4.17
C HIS A 100 -6.03 3.69 -3.90
N MET A 101 -5.12 3.74 -4.87
CA MET A 101 -3.77 4.31 -4.70
C MET A 101 -3.35 5.17 -5.88
N VAL A 102 -2.38 6.06 -5.66
CA VAL A 102 -1.73 6.89 -6.69
C VAL A 102 -0.22 6.73 -6.61
N LYS A 103 0.42 6.56 -7.74
CA LYS A 103 1.90 6.51 -7.89
C LYS A 103 2.35 7.46 -8.99
N VAL A 104 3.61 7.85 -8.94
CA VAL A 104 4.26 8.62 -10.00
C VAL A 104 5.47 7.83 -10.48
N ASP A 105 5.58 7.65 -11.80
CA ASP A 105 6.73 6.99 -12.40
C ASP A 105 7.91 7.98 -12.59
N ARG A 106 9.06 7.48 -13.01
CA ARG A 106 10.26 8.29 -13.20
C ARG A 106 10.17 9.33 -14.33
N HIS A 107 9.10 9.29 -15.12
CA HIS A 107 8.80 10.26 -16.18
C HIS A 107 7.72 11.26 -15.76
N ASP A 108 7.40 11.27 -14.47
CA ASP A 108 6.33 12.07 -13.85
C ASP A 108 4.91 11.75 -14.38
N ASN A 109 4.71 10.60 -15.01
CA ASN A 109 3.36 10.14 -15.30
C ASN A 109 2.68 9.71 -14.00
N ILE A 110 1.39 10.03 -13.90
CA ILE A 110 0.60 9.76 -12.70
C ILE A 110 -0.23 8.50 -12.95
N TRP A 111 -0.10 7.53 -12.08
CA TRP A 111 -0.79 6.25 -12.17
C TRP A 111 -1.77 6.12 -11.02
N VAL A 112 -3.00 5.76 -11.33
CA VAL A 112 -4.06 5.57 -10.33
C VAL A 112 -4.64 4.17 -10.48
N THR A 113 -4.83 3.51 -9.35
CA THR A 113 -5.64 2.30 -9.27
C THR A 113 -7.02 2.63 -8.72
N ASP A 114 -8.04 2.13 -9.36
CA ASP A 114 -9.42 2.21 -8.86
C ASP A 114 -9.98 0.80 -8.66
N LYS A 115 -10.12 0.44 -7.40
CA LYS A 115 -10.59 -0.88 -6.98
C LYS A 115 -12.04 -1.15 -7.40
N GLY A 116 -12.88 -0.12 -7.41
CA GLY A 116 -14.30 -0.29 -7.71
C GLY A 116 -14.57 -0.48 -9.20
N SER A 117 -13.74 0.07 -10.05
CA SER A 117 -13.84 -0.08 -11.51
C SER A 117 -12.93 -1.17 -12.08
N ASP A 118 -12.08 -1.80 -11.26
CA ASP A 118 -11.06 -2.77 -11.70
C ASP A 118 -10.04 -2.18 -12.68
N MET A 119 -9.80 -0.86 -12.59
CA MET A 119 -9.02 -0.14 -13.59
C MET A 119 -7.70 0.39 -13.02
N VAL A 120 -6.69 0.42 -13.88
CA VAL A 120 -5.46 1.19 -13.70
C VAL A 120 -5.41 2.25 -14.78
N ILE A 121 -5.23 3.50 -14.39
CA ILE A 121 -5.23 4.64 -15.29
C ILE A 121 -3.86 5.33 -15.21
N LYS A 122 -3.20 5.49 -16.35
CA LYS A 122 -2.02 6.31 -16.50
C LYS A 122 -2.38 7.67 -17.09
N PHE A 123 -1.97 8.72 -16.43
CA PHE A 123 -2.04 10.09 -16.94
C PHE A 123 -0.66 10.59 -17.31
N THR A 124 -0.55 11.37 -18.36
CA THR A 124 0.65 12.18 -18.63
C THR A 124 0.86 13.22 -17.54
N PRO A 125 2.06 13.84 -17.41
CA PRO A 125 2.27 14.96 -16.49
C PRO A 125 1.30 16.13 -16.71
N ALA A 126 0.80 16.29 -17.94
CA ALA A 126 -0.23 17.30 -18.27
C ALA A 126 -1.65 16.91 -17.81
N GLY A 127 -1.84 15.72 -17.23
CA GLY A 127 -3.14 15.24 -16.73
C GLY A 127 -4.06 14.63 -17.79
N ARG A 128 -3.54 14.28 -18.97
CA ARG A 128 -4.32 13.56 -20.00
C ARG A 128 -4.17 12.06 -19.80
N VAL A 129 -5.27 11.32 -19.95
CA VAL A 129 -5.22 9.85 -19.97
C VAL A 129 -4.32 9.38 -21.11
N ASP A 130 -3.32 8.57 -20.79
CA ASP A 130 -2.33 8.01 -21.71
C ASP A 130 -2.57 6.51 -21.94
N MET A 131 -2.90 5.78 -20.87
CA MET A 131 -3.11 4.34 -20.91
C MET A 131 -4.13 3.89 -19.87
N VAL A 132 -4.89 2.86 -20.16
CA VAL A 132 -5.86 2.26 -19.25
C VAL A 132 -5.78 0.75 -19.32
N PHE A 133 -5.79 0.10 -18.15
CA PHE A 133 -5.95 -1.34 -18.00
C PHE A 133 -7.27 -1.63 -17.27
N GLY A 134 -7.89 -2.75 -17.62
CA GLY A 134 -9.16 -3.17 -17.03
C GLY A 134 -10.38 -2.35 -17.51
N ARG A 135 -11.52 -2.66 -16.97
CA ARG A 135 -12.79 -1.95 -17.21
C ARG A 135 -13.80 -2.20 -16.11
N LYS A 136 -14.76 -1.32 -15.94
CA LYS A 136 -15.91 -1.58 -15.06
C LYS A 136 -16.66 -2.83 -15.49
N GLN A 137 -17.09 -3.62 -14.51
CA GLN A 137 -17.91 -4.81 -14.74
C GLN A 137 -19.35 -4.40 -15.07
N GLU A 138 -19.93 -5.07 -16.04
CA GLU A 138 -21.34 -4.97 -16.41
C GLU A 138 -22.15 -6.04 -15.65
N ALA A 139 -23.48 -5.88 -15.61
CA ALA A 139 -24.36 -6.81 -14.90
C ALA A 139 -24.29 -8.25 -15.42
N SER A 140 -23.95 -8.44 -16.69
CA SER A 140 -23.79 -9.75 -17.33
C SER A 140 -22.39 -10.36 -17.18
N ASP A 141 -21.40 -9.58 -16.71
CA ASP A 141 -20.07 -10.08 -16.49
C ASP A 141 -20.07 -10.94 -15.22
N GLU A 142 -19.50 -12.12 -15.30
CA GLU A 142 -19.37 -13.04 -14.15
C GLU A 142 -20.69 -13.38 -13.43
N GLU A 143 -21.83 -13.09 -14.00
CA GLU A 143 -23.17 -13.45 -13.51
C GLU A 143 -23.49 -12.93 -12.09
N THR A 144 -22.90 -11.81 -11.65
CA THR A 144 -23.04 -11.32 -10.27
C THR A 144 -23.71 -9.97 -10.16
N GLY A 145 -23.94 -9.22 -11.12
CA GLY A 145 -24.42 -7.83 -11.06
C GLY A 145 -23.28 -6.79 -11.07
N PRO A 146 -23.61 -5.52 -11.28
CA PRO A 146 -22.63 -4.47 -11.52
C PRO A 146 -21.66 -4.32 -10.35
N LEU A 147 -20.36 -4.11 -10.68
CA LEU A 147 -19.30 -3.83 -9.70
C LEU A 147 -19.13 -4.89 -8.61
N LYS A 148 -19.52 -6.11 -8.89
CA LYS A 148 -19.37 -7.26 -7.99
C LYS A 148 -18.59 -8.36 -8.69
N HIS A 149 -17.96 -9.20 -7.89
CA HIS A 149 -17.24 -10.37 -8.36
C HIS A 149 -17.70 -11.62 -7.61
N PRO A 150 -17.63 -12.80 -8.22
CA PRO A 150 -17.75 -14.05 -7.50
C PRO A 150 -16.71 -14.13 -6.38
N LYS A 151 -16.99 -14.94 -5.38
CA LYS A 151 -16.04 -15.14 -4.28
C LYS A 151 -14.83 -15.94 -4.76
N PRO A 152 -13.59 -15.55 -4.36
CA PRO A 152 -12.39 -16.32 -4.70
C PRO A 152 -12.37 -17.68 -4.00
N PRO A 153 -11.60 -18.66 -4.51
CA PRO A 153 -10.64 -18.49 -5.60
C PRO A 153 -11.29 -18.47 -6.99
N LEU A 154 -10.79 -17.59 -7.86
CA LEU A 154 -11.19 -17.50 -9.26
C LEU A 154 -9.98 -17.75 -10.15
N ALA A 155 -10.19 -18.31 -11.34
CA ALA A 155 -9.13 -18.45 -12.33
C ALA A 155 -8.59 -17.06 -12.72
N ALA A 156 -7.27 -16.90 -12.67
CA ALA A 156 -6.61 -15.70 -13.15
C ALA A 156 -6.52 -15.72 -14.67
N GLU A 157 -7.01 -14.66 -15.31
CA GLU A 157 -6.97 -14.47 -16.75
C GLU A 157 -6.08 -13.29 -17.12
N PRO A 158 -5.20 -13.39 -18.15
CA PRO A 158 -4.44 -12.24 -18.62
C PRO A 158 -5.36 -11.06 -18.99
N GLY A 159 -5.01 -9.85 -18.53
CA GLY A 159 -5.77 -8.64 -18.82
C GLY A 159 -7.09 -8.46 -18.05
N ARG A 160 -7.58 -9.48 -17.32
CA ARG A 160 -8.79 -9.37 -16.51
C ARG A 160 -8.43 -9.06 -15.08
N PHE A 161 -8.58 -7.82 -14.68
CA PHE A 161 -8.36 -7.34 -13.31
C PHE A 161 -9.63 -7.45 -12.47
N ARG A 162 -9.45 -7.69 -11.16
CA ARG A 162 -10.56 -7.76 -10.20
C ARG A 162 -10.14 -7.14 -8.88
N GLN A 163 -10.55 -5.90 -8.65
CA GLN A 163 -10.24 -5.09 -7.48
C GLN A 163 -8.74 -4.88 -7.27
N VAL A 164 -8.13 -4.22 -8.25
CA VAL A 164 -6.70 -3.81 -8.23
C VAL A 164 -6.39 -2.93 -7.03
N THR A 165 -5.16 -3.03 -6.55
CA THR A 165 -4.74 -2.31 -5.34
C THR A 165 -3.66 -1.26 -5.60
N ASP A 166 -2.55 -1.59 -6.25
CA ASP A 166 -1.41 -0.67 -6.39
C ASP A 166 -0.57 -0.98 -7.64
N VAL A 167 0.34 -0.08 -7.99
CA VAL A 167 1.31 -0.26 -9.08
C VAL A 167 2.73 0.12 -8.66
N ALA A 168 3.73 -0.48 -9.30
CA ALA A 168 5.14 -0.11 -9.17
C ALA A 168 5.87 -0.29 -10.51
N PHE A 169 7.07 0.28 -10.63
CA PHE A 169 7.80 0.36 -11.90
C PHE A 169 9.23 -0.11 -11.73
N ASP A 170 9.76 -0.85 -12.71
CA ASP A 170 11.18 -1.24 -12.74
C ASP A 170 12.04 -0.27 -13.58
N SER A 171 13.34 -0.53 -13.61
CA SER A 171 14.32 0.27 -14.36
C SER A 171 14.13 0.23 -15.89
N SER A 172 13.34 -0.72 -16.39
CA SER A 172 12.99 -0.89 -17.81
C SER A 172 11.63 -0.29 -18.17
N ASP A 173 10.98 0.44 -17.26
CA ASP A 173 9.62 0.98 -17.36
C ASP A 173 8.52 -0.09 -17.47
N ASN A 174 8.80 -1.33 -17.06
CA ASN A 174 7.71 -2.28 -16.87
C ASN A 174 6.88 -1.89 -15.64
N THR A 175 5.57 -2.11 -15.74
CA THR A 175 4.65 -1.84 -14.65
C THR A 175 4.21 -3.15 -14.00
N TYR A 176 4.35 -3.22 -12.69
CA TYR A 176 3.81 -4.29 -11.85
C TYR A 176 2.49 -3.82 -11.26
N ILE A 177 1.43 -4.59 -11.46
CA ILE A 177 0.08 -4.28 -11.00
C ILE A 177 -0.30 -5.31 -9.93
N SER A 178 -0.55 -4.84 -8.72
CA SER A 178 -1.10 -5.69 -7.66
C SER A 178 -2.61 -5.83 -7.86
N ASP A 179 -3.04 -7.02 -8.27
CA ASP A 179 -4.45 -7.38 -8.53
C ASP A 179 -4.98 -8.15 -7.30
N GLY A 180 -5.19 -7.41 -6.21
CA GLY A 180 -5.05 -7.93 -4.86
C GLY A 180 -6.28 -8.54 -4.23
N TYR A 181 -7.46 -7.89 -4.28
CA TYR A 181 -8.59 -8.32 -3.45
C TYR A 181 -9.23 -9.63 -3.90
N ILE A 182 -9.31 -9.86 -5.20
CA ILE A 182 -10.00 -11.04 -5.76
C ILE A 182 -9.02 -12.01 -6.41
N ASN A 183 -8.15 -11.52 -7.32
CA ASN A 183 -7.25 -12.39 -8.07
C ASN A 183 -6.02 -12.84 -7.27
N SER A 184 -5.62 -12.10 -6.22
CA SER A 184 -4.47 -12.44 -5.36
C SER A 184 -3.18 -12.70 -6.15
N ARG A 185 -2.86 -11.81 -7.10
CA ARG A 185 -1.70 -11.95 -7.99
C ARG A 185 -1.00 -10.62 -8.23
N ILE A 186 0.19 -10.70 -8.82
CA ILE A 186 0.90 -9.59 -9.43
C ILE A 186 0.93 -9.80 -10.94
N ALA A 187 0.55 -8.79 -11.71
CA ALA A 187 0.65 -8.77 -13.16
C ALA A 187 1.81 -7.86 -13.57
N LYS A 188 2.56 -8.25 -14.62
CA LYS A 188 3.64 -7.45 -15.22
C LYS A 188 3.27 -7.11 -16.66
N VAL A 189 3.36 -5.84 -17.00
CA VAL A 189 3.17 -5.33 -18.37
C VAL A 189 4.38 -4.49 -18.76
N ASP A 190 4.67 -4.42 -20.07
CA ASP A 190 5.74 -3.58 -20.57
C ASP A 190 5.31 -2.09 -20.65
N LYS A 191 6.25 -1.22 -21.00
CA LYS A 191 6.00 0.24 -21.14
C LYS A 191 4.98 0.60 -22.23
N TYR A 192 4.63 -0.32 -23.11
CA TYR A 192 3.62 -0.15 -24.16
C TYR A 192 2.26 -0.72 -23.77
N GLY A 193 2.17 -1.33 -22.57
CA GLY A 193 0.95 -1.95 -22.07
C GLY A 193 0.75 -3.41 -22.51
N ASN A 194 1.75 -4.04 -23.14
CA ASN A 194 1.66 -5.45 -23.50
C ASN A 194 1.81 -6.32 -22.26
N TRP A 195 0.93 -7.30 -22.11
CA TRP A 195 0.99 -8.28 -21.05
C TRP A 195 2.24 -9.14 -21.19
N LEU A 196 3.07 -9.18 -20.15
CA LEU A 196 4.26 -10.03 -20.11
C LEU A 196 3.99 -11.33 -19.36
N LYS A 197 3.49 -11.23 -18.13
CA LYS A 197 3.22 -12.37 -17.24
C LYS A 197 2.41 -11.98 -16.02
N SER A 198 2.02 -12.98 -15.23
CA SER A 198 1.58 -12.79 -13.85
C SER A 198 2.05 -13.95 -12.99
N TRP A 199 2.09 -13.73 -11.69
CA TRP A 199 2.38 -14.74 -10.68
C TRP A 199 1.57 -14.50 -9.42
N GLY A 200 1.47 -15.55 -8.61
CA GLY A 200 0.71 -15.54 -7.38
C GLY A 200 -0.67 -16.15 -7.52
N ASP A 201 -1.06 -16.84 -6.47
CA ASP A 201 -2.36 -17.44 -6.26
C ASP A 201 -2.83 -17.14 -4.84
N ARG A 202 -4.13 -17.34 -4.58
CA ARG A 202 -4.66 -17.20 -3.23
C ARG A 202 -4.11 -18.27 -2.30
N GLY A 203 -3.51 -17.86 -1.19
CA GLY A 203 -2.96 -18.77 -0.19
C GLY A 203 -1.97 -18.08 0.76
N ASN A 204 -1.24 -18.88 1.53
CA ASN A 204 -0.27 -18.41 2.55
C ASN A 204 1.16 -18.96 2.35
N GLY A 205 1.40 -19.80 1.36
CA GLY A 205 2.73 -20.28 1.00
C GLY A 205 3.59 -19.20 0.34
N PRO A 206 4.90 -19.47 0.11
CA PRO A 206 5.75 -18.60 -0.69
C PRO A 206 5.17 -18.39 -2.09
N GLY A 207 5.09 -17.14 -2.55
CA GLY A 207 4.49 -16.80 -3.84
C GLY A 207 2.96 -16.82 -3.87
N GLN A 208 2.29 -17.22 -2.79
CA GLN A 208 0.85 -17.12 -2.64
C GLN A 208 0.50 -15.85 -1.85
N PHE A 209 -0.71 -15.32 -2.04
CA PHE A 209 -1.14 -14.07 -1.43
C PHE A 209 -2.52 -14.16 -0.78
N SER A 210 -2.68 -13.35 0.26
CA SER A 210 -3.99 -13.01 0.82
C SER A 210 -4.12 -11.49 0.82
N THR A 211 -4.73 -10.95 -0.20
CA THR A 211 -4.87 -9.51 -0.42
C THR A 211 -3.50 -8.80 -0.51
N PRO A 212 -2.71 -9.02 -1.58
CA PRO A 212 -1.56 -8.17 -1.88
C PRO A 212 -2.07 -6.74 -2.07
N HIS A 213 -1.71 -5.84 -1.14
CA HIS A 213 -2.37 -4.55 -0.99
C HIS A 213 -1.55 -3.38 -1.53
N ALA A 214 -0.23 -3.47 -1.41
CA ALA A 214 0.69 -2.48 -1.95
C ALA A 214 1.92 -3.16 -2.57
N ILE A 215 2.59 -2.45 -3.49
CA ILE A 215 3.75 -2.96 -4.20
C ILE A 215 4.79 -1.85 -4.39
N ALA A 216 6.07 -2.18 -4.27
CA ALA A 216 7.19 -1.30 -4.56
C ALA A 216 8.32 -2.07 -5.24
N VAL A 217 9.21 -1.35 -5.93
CA VAL A 217 10.38 -1.91 -6.60
C VAL A 217 11.63 -1.20 -6.10
N ASP A 218 12.69 -1.95 -5.78
CA ASP A 218 13.96 -1.39 -5.36
C ASP A 218 14.88 -1.05 -6.55
N ALA A 219 16.03 -0.41 -6.28
CA ALA A 219 17.01 -0.04 -7.31
C ALA A 219 17.69 -1.23 -8.02
N LYS A 220 17.42 -2.46 -7.58
CA LYS A 220 17.89 -3.71 -8.20
C LYS A 220 16.77 -4.44 -8.93
N ASP A 221 15.62 -3.78 -9.13
CA ASP A 221 14.41 -4.33 -9.71
C ASP A 221 13.80 -5.51 -8.93
N ASN A 222 14.08 -5.64 -7.61
CA ASN A 222 13.34 -6.56 -6.77
C ASN A 222 11.97 -5.98 -6.42
N VAL A 223 10.97 -6.83 -6.44
CA VAL A 223 9.55 -6.49 -6.25
C VAL A 223 9.12 -6.84 -4.82
N TYR A 224 8.69 -5.84 -4.06
CA TYR A 224 8.22 -5.98 -2.68
C TYR A 224 6.71 -5.89 -2.65
N VAL A 225 6.05 -6.91 -2.15
CA VAL A 225 4.60 -7.02 -2.11
C VAL A 225 4.12 -7.07 -0.67
N ALA A 226 3.33 -6.09 -0.27
CA ALA A 226 2.64 -6.07 1.02
C ALA A 226 1.48 -7.08 0.99
N ASP A 227 1.74 -8.30 1.39
CA ASP A 227 0.77 -9.40 1.48
C ASP A 227 -0.02 -9.28 2.80
N ARG A 228 -0.92 -8.28 2.80
CA ARG A 228 -1.59 -7.74 3.98
C ARG A 228 -2.33 -8.80 4.79
N GLY A 229 -3.12 -9.63 4.13
CA GLY A 229 -3.92 -10.66 4.82
C GLY A 229 -3.07 -11.79 5.41
N ASN A 230 -1.83 -11.95 4.97
CA ASN A 230 -0.84 -12.88 5.53
C ASN A 230 0.17 -12.19 6.47
N HIS A 231 -0.01 -10.91 6.79
CA HIS A 231 0.82 -10.14 7.73
C HIS A 231 2.32 -10.17 7.40
N ARG A 232 2.68 -10.08 6.12
CA ARG A 232 4.06 -10.16 5.65
C ARG A 232 4.30 -9.28 4.43
N ILE A 233 5.56 -9.01 4.16
CA ILE A 233 6.03 -8.49 2.87
C ILE A 233 6.79 -9.62 2.20
N GLN A 234 6.44 -9.97 0.97
CA GLN A 234 7.17 -10.91 0.14
C GLN A 234 8.02 -10.17 -0.89
N VAL A 235 9.21 -10.69 -1.17
CA VAL A 235 10.15 -10.12 -2.13
C VAL A 235 10.39 -11.11 -3.25
N PHE A 236 10.33 -10.61 -4.47
CA PHE A 236 10.53 -11.36 -5.71
C PHE A 236 11.61 -10.68 -6.55
N ASP A 237 12.23 -11.42 -7.46
CA ASP A 237 12.99 -10.79 -8.54
C ASP A 237 12.05 -10.19 -9.61
N SER A 238 12.62 -9.53 -10.61
CA SER A 238 11.85 -8.92 -11.71
C SER A 238 11.08 -9.95 -12.56
N GLU A 239 11.42 -11.23 -12.44
CA GLU A 239 10.75 -12.33 -13.11
C GLU A 239 9.68 -13.01 -12.26
N GLY A 240 9.44 -12.52 -11.03
CA GLY A 240 8.43 -13.05 -10.12
C GLY A 240 8.86 -14.31 -9.39
N ASN A 241 10.15 -14.66 -9.38
CA ASN A 241 10.67 -15.73 -8.55
C ASN A 241 10.75 -15.26 -7.10
N PHE A 242 10.21 -16.05 -6.19
CA PHE A 242 10.24 -15.75 -4.75
C PHE A 242 11.69 -15.76 -4.24
N LEU A 243 12.09 -14.69 -3.56
CA LEU A 243 13.40 -14.54 -2.95
C LEU A 243 13.37 -14.74 -1.44
N ARG A 244 12.50 -14.03 -0.75
CA ARG A 244 12.35 -14.03 0.71
C ARG A 244 11.04 -13.40 1.15
N GLN A 245 10.76 -13.50 2.44
CA GLN A 245 9.67 -12.77 3.08
C GLN A 245 10.13 -12.18 4.41
N MET A 246 9.42 -11.18 4.90
CA MET A 246 9.64 -10.56 6.20
C MET A 246 8.31 -10.25 6.89
N THR A 247 8.31 -10.30 8.22
CA THR A 247 7.18 -9.93 9.07
C THR A 247 7.56 -8.74 9.94
N ILE A 248 6.56 -7.97 10.36
CA ILE A 248 6.74 -6.83 11.26
C ILE A 248 6.19 -7.26 12.62
N ASP A 249 7.07 -7.81 13.42
CA ASP A 249 6.73 -8.32 14.75
C ASP A 249 7.20 -7.32 15.82
N VAL A 250 6.42 -6.26 16.02
CA VAL A 250 6.66 -5.23 17.03
C VAL A 250 5.53 -5.28 18.06
N PRO A 251 5.85 -5.50 19.33
CA PRO A 251 4.84 -5.56 20.37
C PRO A 251 3.91 -4.35 20.39
N VAL A 252 2.63 -4.60 20.57
CA VAL A 252 1.63 -3.53 20.70
C VAL A 252 1.80 -2.87 22.07
N PRO A 253 1.86 -1.53 22.14
CA PRO A 253 1.88 -0.84 23.42
C PRO A 253 0.64 -1.17 24.27
N ALA A 254 0.80 -1.38 25.57
CA ALA A 254 -0.30 -1.72 26.47
C ALA A 254 -1.42 -0.68 26.51
N ASN A 255 -1.09 0.58 26.18
CA ASN A 255 -2.02 1.70 26.13
C ASN A 255 -2.45 2.05 24.69
N ALA A 256 -2.20 1.18 23.72
CA ALA A 256 -2.56 1.44 22.32
C ALA A 256 -4.07 1.69 22.18
N LYS A 257 -4.40 2.76 21.47
CA LYS A 257 -5.78 3.13 21.13
C LYS A 257 -6.03 2.85 19.66
N PRO A 258 -7.17 2.26 19.30
CA PRO A 258 -7.50 2.10 17.90
C PRO A 258 -7.93 3.41 17.26
N ALA A 259 -7.63 3.61 15.98
CA ALA A 259 -8.03 4.78 15.21
C ALA A 259 -9.56 4.97 15.16
N ILE A 260 -10.32 3.90 15.23
CA ILE A 260 -11.79 3.87 15.20
C ILE A 260 -12.45 4.02 16.58
N GLY A 261 -11.67 4.27 17.65
CA GLY A 261 -12.18 4.45 18.99
C GLY A 261 -12.46 3.15 19.78
N ASN A 262 -12.43 2.00 19.13
CA ASN A 262 -12.66 0.68 19.75
C ASN A 262 -11.49 -0.27 19.50
N ILE A 263 -11.21 -1.14 20.44
CA ILE A 263 -10.29 -2.26 20.21
C ILE A 263 -10.86 -3.13 19.08
N PRO A 264 -10.05 -3.57 18.10
CA PRO A 264 -10.53 -4.41 17.02
C PRO A 264 -11.24 -5.67 17.54
N SER A 265 -12.38 -6.01 16.95
CA SER A 265 -13.07 -7.26 17.27
C SER A 265 -12.29 -8.46 16.74
N GLU A 266 -12.56 -9.65 17.27
CA GLU A 266 -11.97 -10.90 16.77
C GLU A 266 -12.19 -11.09 15.26
N ALA A 267 -13.38 -10.73 14.75
CA ALA A 267 -13.68 -10.79 13.32
C ALA A 267 -12.81 -9.84 12.48
N GLN A 268 -12.54 -8.64 12.99
CA GLN A 268 -11.65 -7.69 12.31
C GLN A 268 -10.18 -8.13 12.35
N LEU A 269 -9.74 -8.74 13.44
CA LEU A 269 -8.43 -9.38 13.56
C LEU A 269 -8.31 -10.56 12.60
N ALA A 270 -9.30 -11.44 12.58
CA ALA A 270 -9.34 -12.60 11.69
C ALA A 270 -9.37 -12.20 10.19
N ALA A 271 -9.97 -11.05 9.86
CA ALA A 271 -9.94 -10.49 8.51
C ALA A 271 -8.59 -9.85 8.14
N GLY A 272 -7.62 -9.78 9.06
CA GLY A 272 -6.32 -9.18 8.83
C GLY A 272 -6.30 -7.66 8.66
N THR A 273 -7.44 -6.99 8.89
CA THR A 273 -7.57 -5.55 8.64
C THR A 273 -6.87 -4.71 9.71
N PHE A 274 -7.03 -5.07 10.98
CA PHE A 274 -6.49 -4.33 12.13
C PHE A 274 -5.51 -5.18 12.94
N VAL A 275 -4.69 -5.95 12.27
CA VAL A 275 -3.62 -6.73 12.92
C VAL A 275 -2.35 -5.88 12.96
N SER A 276 -1.73 -5.80 14.13
CA SER A 276 -0.44 -5.13 14.29
C SER A 276 0.61 -5.69 13.34
N GLY A 277 1.35 -4.80 12.69
CA GLY A 277 2.38 -5.19 11.72
C GLY A 277 1.84 -5.70 10.38
N SER A 278 0.51 -5.69 10.16
CA SER A 278 -0.08 -6.00 8.86
C SER A 278 0.20 -4.86 7.87
N PRO A 279 0.97 -5.10 6.79
CA PRO A 279 1.43 -4.03 5.91
C PRO A 279 0.28 -3.51 5.01
N TRP A 280 -0.13 -2.27 5.21
CA TRP A 280 -1.12 -1.61 4.36
C TRP A 280 -0.51 -0.92 3.15
N THR A 281 0.71 -0.45 3.28
CA THR A 281 1.46 0.23 2.24
C THR A 281 2.90 -0.22 2.26
N VAL A 282 3.62 0.02 1.16
CA VAL A 282 5.06 -0.12 1.10
C VAL A 282 5.63 1.00 0.24
N CYS A 283 6.60 1.73 0.79
CA CYS A 283 7.33 2.78 0.08
C CYS A 283 8.82 2.55 0.26
N ILE A 284 9.58 2.52 -0.84
CA ILE A 284 11.04 2.40 -0.84
C ILE A 284 11.62 3.75 -1.27
N THR A 285 12.56 4.26 -0.47
CA THR A 285 13.19 5.55 -0.76
C THR A 285 14.02 5.50 -2.06
N PRO A 286 14.11 6.60 -2.80
CA PRO A 286 14.93 6.66 -4.02
C PRO A 286 16.43 6.61 -3.70
N GLY A 287 17.25 6.35 -4.71
CA GLY A 287 18.71 6.35 -4.62
C GLY A 287 19.33 4.99 -4.34
N LEU A 288 20.60 4.97 -3.94
CA LEU A 288 21.37 3.73 -3.73
C LEU A 288 21.25 3.20 -2.29
N ASN A 289 21.13 4.08 -1.32
CA ASN A 289 20.98 3.72 0.10
C ASN A 289 19.50 3.73 0.46
N GLN A 290 18.80 2.66 0.09
CA GLN A 290 17.35 2.59 0.21
C GLN A 290 16.92 2.05 1.58
N VAL A 291 15.88 2.65 2.12
CA VAL A 291 15.11 2.12 3.24
C VAL A 291 13.65 1.96 2.81
N MET A 292 12.93 1.13 3.53
CA MET A 292 11.52 0.85 3.29
C MET A 292 10.68 1.39 4.44
N TYR A 293 9.52 1.97 4.09
CA TYR A 293 8.47 2.36 5.02
C TYR A 293 7.21 1.56 4.75
N THR A 294 6.56 1.16 5.83
CA THR A 294 5.24 0.52 5.80
C THR A 294 4.43 0.95 7.02
N ALA A 295 3.13 0.71 7.02
CA ALA A 295 2.26 1.09 8.12
C ALA A 295 1.23 0.00 8.40
N ASP A 296 0.78 -0.07 9.65
CA ASP A 296 -0.42 -0.82 10.03
C ASP A 296 -1.62 0.11 10.25
N ALA A 297 -2.83 -0.44 10.13
CA ALA A 297 -4.05 0.29 10.43
C ALA A 297 -4.30 0.37 11.95
N TRP A 298 -3.77 -0.57 12.70
CA TRP A 298 -3.77 -0.64 14.15
C TRP A 298 -2.48 -1.33 14.62
N PRO A 299 -1.81 -0.79 15.62
CA PRO A 299 -2.13 0.38 16.46
C PRO A 299 -1.78 1.74 15.83
N GLY A 300 -1.72 1.83 14.50
CA GLY A 300 -1.57 3.08 13.77
C GLY A 300 -0.12 3.58 13.75
N ARG A 301 0.81 2.70 13.42
CA ARG A 301 2.25 2.99 13.39
C ARG A 301 2.81 2.94 11.98
N ILE A 302 3.86 3.70 11.77
CA ILE A 302 4.73 3.59 10.61
C ILE A 302 6.04 2.93 11.05
N TYR A 303 6.53 2.03 10.25
CA TYR A 303 7.76 1.27 10.47
C TYR A 303 8.79 1.65 9.41
N LYS A 304 10.02 1.91 9.84
CA LYS A 304 11.20 2.08 8.98
C LYS A 304 12.01 0.79 9.03
N LEU A 305 12.32 0.22 7.87
CA LEU A 305 13.04 -1.03 7.74
C LEU A 305 14.20 -0.92 6.75
N THR A 306 15.20 -1.77 6.92
CA THR A 306 16.10 -2.11 5.81
C THR A 306 15.36 -2.92 4.76
N LEU A 307 15.90 -3.02 3.55
CA LEU A 307 15.34 -3.87 2.52
C LEU A 307 15.38 -5.37 2.84
N ASP A 308 16.20 -5.77 3.82
CA ASP A 308 16.27 -7.15 4.33
C ASP A 308 15.28 -7.42 5.47
N GLY A 309 14.52 -6.42 5.90
CA GLY A 309 13.46 -6.55 6.90
C GLY A 309 13.86 -6.25 8.33
N GLN A 310 15.09 -5.78 8.59
CA GLN A 310 15.46 -5.31 9.91
C GLN A 310 14.68 -4.02 10.23
N ILE A 311 14.00 -3.99 11.37
CA ILE A 311 13.27 -2.79 11.82
C ILE A 311 14.28 -1.79 12.39
N LEU A 312 14.39 -0.65 11.73
CA LEU A 312 15.27 0.46 12.11
C LEU A 312 14.60 1.42 13.10
N GLY A 313 13.28 1.46 13.10
CA GLY A 313 12.53 2.29 14.04
C GLY A 313 11.03 2.31 13.76
N VAL A 314 10.32 2.90 14.71
CA VAL A 314 8.86 3.03 14.70
C VAL A 314 8.48 4.45 15.01
N LEU A 315 7.42 4.97 14.38
CA LEU A 315 6.90 6.30 14.66
C LEU A 315 5.37 6.32 14.65
N GLY A 316 4.81 7.22 15.45
CA GLY A 316 3.38 7.49 15.54
C GLY A 316 2.58 6.49 16.36
N GLU A 317 1.32 6.79 16.46
CA GLU A 317 0.29 6.01 17.16
C GLU A 317 -1.09 6.35 16.59
N SER A 318 -2.10 5.56 16.92
CA SER A 318 -3.48 5.85 16.52
C SER A 318 -4.03 7.13 17.17
N GLY A 319 -4.69 7.97 16.38
CA GLY A 319 -5.39 9.15 16.88
C GLY A 319 -5.66 10.21 15.82
N LYS A 320 -6.12 11.38 16.27
CA LYS A 320 -6.54 12.50 15.41
C LYS A 320 -5.61 13.72 15.48
N GLN A 321 -4.71 13.75 16.47
CA GLN A 321 -3.76 14.86 16.63
C GLN A 321 -2.65 14.78 15.57
N LEU A 322 -1.87 15.84 15.42
CA LEU A 322 -0.60 15.78 14.68
C LEU A 322 0.30 14.69 15.29
N LYS A 323 1.06 13.99 14.44
CA LYS A 323 1.89 12.84 14.83
C LYS A 323 1.11 11.57 15.24
N GLN A 324 -0.22 11.60 15.19
CA GLN A 324 -1.08 10.44 15.33
C GLN A 324 -1.72 10.11 13.99
N PHE A 325 -2.12 8.87 13.77
CA PHE A 325 -2.62 8.41 12.48
C PHE A 325 -4.00 7.75 12.61
N GLY A 326 -4.87 8.08 11.65
CA GLY A 326 -6.18 7.48 11.47
C GLY A 326 -6.20 6.55 10.26
N TRP A 327 -5.55 5.38 10.37
CA TRP A 327 -5.42 4.40 9.30
C TRP A 327 -4.63 4.94 8.09
N VAL A 328 -3.32 4.85 8.19
CA VAL A 328 -2.42 5.13 7.07
C VAL A 328 -2.70 4.15 5.94
N HIS A 329 -3.09 4.67 4.77
CA HIS A 329 -3.40 3.85 3.61
C HIS A 329 -2.28 3.88 2.57
N GLU A 330 -1.66 5.04 2.35
CA GLU A 330 -0.49 5.16 1.49
C GLU A 330 0.57 6.09 2.10
N ILE A 331 1.84 5.81 1.79
CA ILE A 331 3.01 6.61 2.13
C ILE A 331 3.76 6.93 0.85
N ALA A 332 4.09 8.20 0.64
CA ALA A 332 5.13 8.62 -0.30
C ALA A 332 6.40 9.00 0.48
N CYS A 333 7.55 8.47 0.07
CA CYS A 333 8.84 8.66 0.73
C CYS A 333 9.88 9.26 -0.22
N PRO A 334 9.75 10.55 -0.59
CA PRO A 334 10.66 11.20 -1.55
C PRO A 334 12.10 11.28 -1.06
N SER A 335 12.32 11.10 0.23
CA SER A 335 13.64 10.93 0.84
C SER A 335 13.53 10.13 2.14
N GLU A 336 14.68 9.72 2.69
CA GLU A 336 14.71 8.97 3.94
C GLU A 336 14.07 9.72 5.13
N ASN A 337 14.15 11.03 5.16
CA ASN A 337 13.70 11.82 6.30
C ASN A 337 12.44 12.66 6.02
N VAL A 338 11.81 12.49 4.87
CA VAL A 338 10.55 13.17 4.54
C VAL A 338 9.53 12.16 4.06
N LEU A 339 8.41 12.09 4.77
CA LEU A 339 7.28 11.25 4.38
C LEU A 339 6.04 12.12 4.15
N TRP A 340 5.24 11.71 3.19
CA TRP A 340 3.86 12.15 3.04
C TRP A 340 2.93 10.97 3.30
N VAL A 341 1.89 11.18 4.08
CA VAL A 341 1.02 10.12 4.58
C VAL A 341 -0.43 10.45 4.29
N GLY A 342 -1.13 9.55 3.60
CA GLY A 342 -2.56 9.63 3.35
C GLY A 342 -3.34 8.81 4.39
N GLU A 343 -4.36 9.41 5.00
CA GLU A 343 -5.15 8.80 6.06
C GLU A 343 -6.63 8.65 5.67
N LEU A 344 -7.19 7.47 5.89
CA LEU A 344 -8.60 7.22 5.57
C LEU A 344 -9.54 7.85 6.60
N LEU A 345 -9.29 7.64 7.90
CA LEU A 345 -10.26 8.01 8.93
C LEU A 345 -10.17 9.46 9.39
N ASN A 346 -9.03 10.11 9.19
CA ASN A 346 -8.86 11.51 9.56
C ASN A 346 -9.10 12.48 8.39
N TRP A 347 -9.35 11.95 7.18
CA TRP A 347 -9.62 12.72 5.96
C TRP A 347 -8.55 13.78 5.69
N ARG A 348 -7.30 13.41 5.82
CA ARG A 348 -6.17 14.33 5.68
C ARG A 348 -4.93 13.68 5.11
N ALA A 349 -4.00 14.53 4.69
CA ALA A 349 -2.61 14.17 4.47
C ALA A 349 -1.72 14.83 5.52
N GLN A 350 -0.67 14.15 5.96
CA GLN A 350 0.37 14.73 6.81
C GLN A 350 1.72 14.72 6.10
N LYS A 351 2.50 15.79 6.25
CA LYS A 351 3.92 15.83 5.91
C LYS A 351 4.72 15.63 7.18
N LEU A 352 5.56 14.59 7.19
CA LEU A 352 6.40 14.24 8.32
C LEU A 352 7.86 14.54 7.98
N VAL A 353 8.58 15.14 8.93
CA VAL A 353 10.02 15.35 8.89
C VAL A 353 10.64 14.55 10.02
N LEU A 354 11.43 13.53 9.67
CA LEU A 354 12.05 12.62 10.63
C LEU A 354 13.41 13.17 11.08
N HIS A 355 13.70 13.01 12.36
CA HIS A 355 14.96 13.36 12.99
C HIS A 355 15.67 12.05 13.37
N PRO A 356 16.69 11.63 12.61
CA PRO A 356 17.43 10.39 12.82
C PRO A 356 18.25 10.40 14.11
#